data_b91107dd4001fc407e5fb127a1fb1ee7
#
_entry.id   b91107dd4001fc407e5fb127a1fb1ee7
#
_cell.length_a   1.000
_cell.length_b   1.000
_cell.length_c   1.000
_cell.angle_alpha   90.00
_cell.angle_beta   90.00
_cell.angle_gamma   90.00
#
_symmetry.space_group_name_H-M   'P 1'
#
loop_
_entity.id
_entity.type
_entity.pdbx_description
1 polymer ?
#
loop_
_entity_poly.entity_id
_entity_poly.type
_entity_poly.pdbx_seq_one_letter_code
_entity_poly.pdbx_strand_id
1 'polypeptide(L)'
;SNILIISGHPDLTTSNANKAILDAVRARFGDNVKIRELDKLRVNGKFDVPAEQKALVEADVIVLQFPVMWYSISSLLKQWIDDVFEYGFAYGENGTALQGKKLLISATAGAIEDVYRTMLPRDVSATLTEFENTAAFTGMPLEEPLYSYGTTGDPDNPAVARAIGEDHGK
;
A
#
# COMPACT_ATOMS: atom_id res chain seq x y z
N SER A 1 -11.66 -15.43 1.95
CA SER A 1 -11.21 -14.20 2.63
C SER A 1 -11.41 -13.00 1.71
N ASN A 2 -11.89 -11.90 2.27
CA ASN A 2 -12.06 -10.65 1.57
C ASN A 2 -10.76 -9.84 1.65
N ILE A 3 -10.16 -9.57 0.50
CA ILE A 3 -8.92 -8.80 0.40
C ILE A 3 -9.27 -7.38 -0.03
N LEU A 4 -8.79 -6.39 0.73
CA LEU A 4 -8.88 -4.98 0.38
C LEU A 4 -7.49 -4.44 0.10
N ILE A 5 -7.29 -3.91 -1.10
CA ILE A 5 -6.06 -3.22 -1.47
C ILE A 5 -6.32 -1.72 -1.48
N ILE A 6 -5.52 -1.00 -0.71
CA ILE A 6 -5.49 0.46 -0.72
C ILE A 6 -4.29 0.88 -1.58
N SER A 7 -4.59 1.43 -2.74
CA SER A 7 -3.56 1.89 -3.68
C SER A 7 -3.19 3.34 -3.37
N GLY A 8 -1.97 3.54 -2.89
CA GLY A 8 -1.43 4.86 -2.56
C GLY A 8 -0.57 5.49 -3.65
N HIS A 9 -0.64 5.01 -4.90
CA HIS A 9 0.07 5.67 -5.99
C HIS A 9 -0.59 7.02 -6.30
N PRO A 10 0.19 8.11 -6.37
CA PRO A 10 -0.38 9.46 -6.60
C PRO A 10 -1.12 9.63 -7.92
N ASP A 11 -0.71 8.89 -8.96
CA ASP A 11 -1.34 8.90 -10.27
C ASP A 11 -1.05 7.58 -11.01
N LEU A 12 -2.01 6.65 -10.97
CA LEU A 12 -1.87 5.33 -11.60
C LEU A 12 -1.76 5.40 -13.13
N THR A 13 -2.19 6.49 -13.77
CA THR A 13 -2.04 6.67 -15.22
C THR A 13 -0.58 6.77 -15.63
N THR A 14 0.29 7.23 -14.74
CA THR A 14 1.74 7.34 -14.95
C THR A 14 2.52 6.17 -14.36
N SER A 15 1.84 5.23 -13.70
CA SER A 15 2.48 4.09 -13.05
C SER A 15 2.78 2.96 -14.03
N ASN A 16 3.99 2.41 -13.92
CA ASN A 16 4.35 1.16 -14.60
C ASN A 16 4.18 -0.04 -13.66
N ALA A 17 4.87 -0.05 -12.53
CA ALA A 17 4.89 -1.20 -11.62
C ALA A 17 3.62 -1.33 -10.77
N ASN A 18 3.16 -0.25 -10.12
CA ASN A 18 1.98 -0.32 -9.24
C ASN A 18 0.73 -0.69 -10.03
N LYS A 19 0.56 -0.13 -11.24
CA LYS A 19 -0.56 -0.52 -12.10
C LYS A 19 -0.48 -2.00 -12.48
N ALA A 20 0.69 -2.49 -12.85
CA ALA A 20 0.89 -3.90 -13.21
C ALA A 20 0.58 -4.84 -12.04
N ILE A 21 0.95 -4.48 -10.82
CA ILE A 21 0.61 -5.23 -9.60
C ILE A 21 -0.92 -5.34 -9.47
N LEU A 22 -1.63 -4.23 -9.56
CA LEU A 22 -3.08 -4.21 -9.42
C LEU A 22 -3.77 -5.02 -10.52
N ASP A 23 -3.31 -4.92 -11.74
CA ASP A 23 -3.86 -5.69 -12.87
C ASP A 23 -3.63 -7.20 -12.69
N ALA A 24 -2.45 -7.60 -12.22
CA ALA A 24 -2.13 -9.01 -11.92
C ALA A 24 -3.01 -9.55 -10.78
N VAL A 25 -3.22 -8.77 -9.75
CA VAL A 25 -4.07 -9.14 -8.60
C VAL A 25 -5.54 -9.28 -9.03
N ARG A 26 -6.05 -8.35 -9.82
CA ARG A 26 -7.41 -8.45 -10.37
C ARG A 26 -7.59 -9.72 -11.22
N ALA A 27 -6.62 -10.04 -12.05
CA ALA A 27 -6.67 -11.23 -12.90
C ALA A 27 -6.67 -12.52 -12.08
N ARG A 28 -5.96 -12.55 -10.95
CA ARG A 28 -5.82 -13.75 -10.11
C ARG A 28 -6.98 -13.95 -9.14
N PHE A 29 -7.45 -12.90 -8.49
CA PHE A 29 -8.40 -12.99 -7.37
C PHE A 29 -9.83 -12.59 -7.75
N GLY A 30 -10.03 -11.89 -8.86
CA GLY A 30 -11.36 -11.51 -9.34
C GLY A 30 -12.18 -10.77 -8.27
N ASP A 31 -13.37 -11.31 -7.98
CA ASP A 31 -14.31 -10.69 -7.05
C ASP A 31 -13.92 -10.82 -5.56
N ASN A 32 -12.90 -11.61 -5.25
CA ASN A 32 -12.39 -11.76 -3.88
C ASN A 32 -11.49 -10.60 -3.45
N VAL A 33 -11.12 -9.72 -4.37
CA VAL A 33 -10.32 -8.53 -4.09
C VAL A 33 -11.09 -7.27 -4.43
N LYS A 34 -11.06 -6.31 -3.51
CA LYS A 34 -11.53 -4.94 -3.75
C LYS A 34 -10.34 -4.01 -3.74
N ILE A 35 -10.28 -3.09 -4.68
CA ILE A 35 -9.19 -2.14 -4.82
C ILE A 35 -9.75 -0.72 -4.70
N ARG A 36 -9.17 0.05 -3.79
CA ARG A 36 -9.48 1.47 -3.61
C ARG A 36 -8.30 2.30 -4.12
N GLU A 37 -8.50 2.94 -5.24
CA GLU A 37 -7.49 3.79 -5.89
C GLU A 37 -7.60 5.21 -5.31
N LEU A 38 -6.73 5.53 -4.35
CA LEU A 38 -6.81 6.77 -3.58
C LEU A 38 -6.64 8.05 -4.43
N ASP A 39 -5.91 7.96 -5.52
CA ASP A 39 -5.75 9.07 -6.47
C ASP A 39 -7.09 9.51 -7.09
N LYS A 40 -8.02 8.58 -7.25
CA LYS A 40 -9.37 8.84 -7.76
C LYS A 40 -10.37 9.19 -6.65
N LEU A 41 -10.15 8.67 -5.44
CA LEU A 41 -11.09 8.79 -4.32
C LEU A 41 -10.91 10.07 -3.53
N ARG A 42 -9.74 10.69 -3.60
CA ARG A 42 -9.50 12.00 -2.98
C ARG A 42 -10.09 13.09 -3.88
N VAL A 43 -11.16 13.72 -3.42
CA VAL A 43 -11.85 14.80 -4.13
C VAL A 43 -11.75 16.09 -3.34
N ASN A 44 -11.28 17.16 -3.97
CA ASN A 44 -11.03 18.44 -3.31
C ASN A 44 -10.15 18.33 -2.05
N GLY A 45 -9.14 17.47 -2.12
CA GLY A 45 -8.20 17.22 -1.02
C GLY A 45 -8.75 16.39 0.13
N LYS A 46 -9.92 15.77 0.00
CA LYS A 46 -10.58 15.02 1.06
C LYS A 46 -11.00 13.63 0.62
N PHE A 47 -11.05 12.71 1.59
CA PHE A 47 -11.63 11.38 1.44
C PHE A 47 -13.04 11.33 2.03
N ASP A 48 -13.88 10.44 1.50
CA ASP A 48 -15.13 10.04 2.15
C ASP A 48 -14.80 9.02 3.25
N VAL A 49 -14.55 9.50 4.45
CA VAL A 49 -14.11 8.68 5.59
C VAL A 49 -15.10 7.54 5.91
N PRO A 50 -16.42 7.76 6.00
CA PRO A 50 -17.36 6.66 6.22
C PRO A 50 -17.28 5.57 5.16
N ALA A 51 -17.11 5.91 3.88
CA ALA A 51 -16.98 4.92 2.81
C ALA A 51 -15.68 4.11 2.94
N GLU A 52 -14.58 4.75 3.31
CA GLU A 52 -13.29 4.07 3.53
C GLU A 52 -13.36 3.13 4.75
N GLN A 53 -13.97 3.58 5.83
CA GLN A 53 -14.16 2.76 7.04
C GLN A 53 -15.05 1.55 6.78
N LYS A 54 -16.11 1.72 5.99
CA LYS A 54 -16.96 0.61 5.59
C LYS A 54 -16.18 -0.45 4.81
N ALA A 55 -15.34 -0.04 3.86
CA ALA A 55 -14.49 -0.95 3.10
C ALA A 55 -13.52 -1.73 4.02
N LEU A 56 -12.94 -1.05 5.01
CA LEU A 56 -12.06 -1.68 5.99
C LEU A 56 -12.78 -2.72 6.85
N VAL A 57 -13.99 -2.42 7.30
CA VAL A 57 -14.79 -3.34 8.13
C VAL A 57 -15.11 -4.63 7.38
N GLU A 58 -15.39 -4.56 6.09
CA GLU A 58 -15.73 -5.72 5.27
C GLU A 58 -14.52 -6.59 4.92
N ALA A 59 -13.30 -6.11 5.13
CA ALA A 59 -12.07 -6.82 4.76
C ALA A 59 -11.57 -7.76 5.86
N ASP A 60 -10.96 -8.86 5.46
CA ASP A 60 -10.20 -9.76 6.35
C ASP A 60 -8.69 -9.46 6.26
N VAL A 61 -8.24 -9.10 5.08
CA VAL A 61 -6.85 -8.75 4.78
C VAL A 61 -6.82 -7.36 4.17
N ILE A 62 -5.98 -6.49 4.73
CA ILE A 62 -5.76 -5.13 4.25
C ILE A 62 -4.35 -5.03 3.69
N VAL A 63 -4.24 -4.66 2.41
CA VAL A 63 -2.97 -4.46 1.73
C VAL A 63 -2.79 -2.97 1.46
N LEU A 64 -1.69 -2.41 1.94
CA LEU A 64 -1.28 -1.06 1.59
C LEU A 64 -0.25 -1.16 0.47
N GLN A 65 -0.67 -0.79 -0.75
CA GLN A 65 0.14 -0.86 -1.96
C GLN A 65 0.56 0.54 -2.37
N PHE A 66 1.86 0.83 -2.41
CA PHE A 66 2.34 2.17 -2.72
C PHE A 66 3.77 2.18 -3.27
N PRO A 67 4.15 3.22 -4.04
CA PRO A 67 5.54 3.48 -4.36
C PRO A 67 6.22 4.16 -3.17
N VAL A 68 7.46 3.79 -2.89
CA VAL A 68 8.29 4.51 -1.90
C VAL A 68 8.59 5.90 -2.45
N MET A 69 8.26 6.91 -1.68
CA MET A 69 8.45 8.33 -2.00
C MET A 69 9.41 8.93 -0.98
N TRP A 70 10.59 9.34 -1.43
CA TRP A 70 11.61 9.87 -0.53
C TRP A 70 11.81 8.97 0.71
N TYR A 71 12.00 7.67 0.45
CA TYR A 71 12.27 6.64 1.46
C TYR A 71 11.14 6.40 2.47
N SER A 72 9.92 6.82 2.14
CA SER A 72 8.76 6.68 3.00
C SER A 72 7.51 6.32 2.20
N ILE A 73 6.35 6.38 2.85
CA ILE A 73 5.06 6.20 2.20
C ILE A 73 4.72 7.42 1.35
N SER A 74 3.80 7.26 0.40
CA SER A 74 3.28 8.41 -0.35
C SER A 74 2.47 9.33 0.58
N SER A 75 2.49 10.63 0.30
CA SER A 75 1.68 11.60 1.05
C SER A 75 0.18 11.30 0.94
N LEU A 76 -0.25 10.80 -0.20
CA LEU A 76 -1.63 10.39 -0.45
C LEU A 76 -2.07 9.28 0.50
N LEU A 77 -1.26 8.23 0.66
CA LEU A 77 -1.55 7.14 1.59
C LEU A 77 -1.49 7.60 3.04
N LYS A 78 -0.51 8.45 3.38
CA LYS A 78 -0.38 8.99 4.74
C LYS A 78 -1.60 9.82 5.14
N GLN A 79 -2.08 10.67 4.25
CA GLN A 79 -3.32 11.43 4.49
C GLN A 79 -4.50 10.48 4.70
N TRP A 80 -4.62 9.43 3.90
CA TRP A 80 -5.69 8.45 4.05
C TRP A 80 -5.65 7.79 5.44
N ILE A 81 -4.48 7.36 5.89
CA ILE A 81 -4.31 6.78 7.23
C ILE A 81 -4.70 7.80 8.31
N ASP A 82 -4.19 9.03 8.20
CA ASP A 82 -4.45 10.09 9.18
C ASP A 82 -5.94 10.43 9.28
N ASP A 83 -6.65 10.45 8.14
CA ASP A 83 -8.06 10.83 8.10
C ASP A 83 -9.00 9.68 8.48
N VAL A 84 -8.67 8.45 8.09
CA VAL A 84 -9.57 7.28 8.20
C VAL A 84 -9.39 6.51 9.51
N PHE A 85 -8.17 6.45 10.05
CA PHE A 85 -7.87 5.75 11.30
C PHE A 85 -8.20 6.65 12.51
N GLU A 86 -9.49 6.94 12.66
CA GLU A 86 -9.99 7.83 13.69
C GLU A 86 -10.06 7.18 15.09
N TYR A 87 -10.05 8.02 16.10
CA TYR A 87 -10.43 7.63 17.47
C TYR A 87 -11.86 7.02 17.49
N GLY A 88 -12.02 5.91 18.19
CA GLY A 88 -13.30 5.20 18.23
C GLY A 88 -13.55 4.28 17.05
N PHE A 89 -12.64 4.25 16.06
CA PHE A 89 -12.67 3.31 14.95
C PHE A 89 -11.43 2.40 14.97
N ALA A 90 -10.25 2.96 14.77
CA ALA A 90 -8.98 2.23 14.70
C ALA A 90 -8.32 2.05 16.07
N TYR A 91 -8.62 2.93 17.01
CA TYR A 91 -8.02 2.96 18.35
C TYR A 91 -8.93 3.67 19.34
N GLY A 92 -8.52 3.64 20.62
CA GLY A 92 -9.22 4.32 21.69
C GLY A 92 -10.47 3.57 22.16
N GLU A 93 -11.35 4.25 22.89
CA GLU A 93 -12.56 3.65 23.43
C GLU A 93 -13.47 3.17 22.30
N ASN A 94 -13.85 1.90 22.34
CA ASN A 94 -14.64 1.21 21.30
C ASN A 94 -13.99 1.18 19.91
N GLY A 95 -12.72 1.56 19.80
CA GLY A 95 -11.96 1.59 18.54
C GLY A 95 -11.32 0.25 18.19
N THR A 96 -12.14 -0.78 17.95
CA THR A 96 -11.70 -2.15 17.73
C THR A 96 -11.98 -2.67 16.31
N ALA A 97 -12.36 -1.80 15.39
CA ALA A 97 -12.83 -2.20 14.06
C ALA A 97 -11.76 -2.93 13.22
N LEU A 98 -10.47 -2.68 13.45
CA LEU A 98 -9.37 -3.28 12.71
C LEU A 98 -8.74 -4.50 13.39
N GLN A 99 -9.11 -4.78 14.64
CA GLN A 99 -8.50 -5.89 15.39
C GLN A 99 -8.68 -7.24 14.70
N GLY A 100 -7.59 -7.99 14.62
CA GLY A 100 -7.55 -9.32 14.02
C GLY A 100 -7.50 -9.37 12.50
N LYS A 101 -7.66 -8.23 11.82
CA LYS A 101 -7.47 -8.15 10.37
C LYS A 101 -5.97 -8.18 10.04
N LYS A 102 -5.59 -8.94 9.01
CA LYS A 102 -4.20 -9.02 8.59
C LYS A 102 -3.78 -7.77 7.84
N LEU A 103 -2.61 -7.23 8.15
CA LEU A 103 -2.03 -6.09 7.44
C LEU A 103 -0.83 -6.55 6.63
N LEU A 104 -0.83 -6.26 5.34
CA LEU A 104 0.28 -6.52 4.42
C LEU A 104 0.74 -5.21 3.80
N ILE A 105 2.04 -4.96 3.86
CA ILE A 105 2.68 -3.83 3.18
C ILE A 105 3.26 -4.32 1.87
N SER A 106 2.89 -3.67 0.78
CA SER A 106 3.35 -3.97 -0.57
C SER A 106 3.89 -2.69 -1.19
N ALA A 107 5.21 -2.58 -1.25
CA ALA A 107 5.88 -1.36 -1.68
C ALA A 107 6.76 -1.59 -2.91
N THR A 108 6.82 -0.59 -3.77
CA THR A 108 7.74 -0.54 -4.89
C THR A 108 8.76 0.56 -4.68
N ALA A 109 10.03 0.28 -4.98
CA ALA A 109 11.12 1.24 -4.88
C ALA A 109 11.71 1.48 -6.27
N GLY A 110 11.94 2.75 -6.61
CA GLY A 110 12.49 3.12 -7.91
C GLY A 110 13.91 2.64 -8.13
N ALA A 111 14.77 2.81 -7.11
CA ALA A 111 16.16 2.36 -7.18
C ALA A 111 16.27 0.84 -7.10
N ILE A 112 17.32 0.30 -7.69
CA ILE A 112 17.64 -1.12 -7.58
C ILE A 112 18.09 -1.47 -6.16
N GLU A 113 17.90 -2.72 -5.77
CA GLU A 113 18.19 -3.20 -4.42
C GLU A 113 19.65 -2.95 -4.00
N ASP A 114 20.58 -3.10 -4.94
CA ASP A 114 22.00 -2.91 -4.69
C ASP A 114 22.35 -1.48 -4.23
N VAL A 115 21.63 -0.47 -4.73
CA VAL A 115 21.76 0.93 -4.28
C VAL A 115 21.40 1.05 -2.80
N TYR A 116 20.30 0.41 -2.39
CA TYR A 116 19.92 0.41 -0.98
C TYR A 116 20.90 -0.28 -0.07
N ARG A 117 21.52 -1.37 -0.54
CA ARG A 117 22.48 -2.15 0.27
C ARG A 117 23.86 -1.53 0.37
N THR A 118 24.32 -0.84 -0.69
CA THR A 118 25.71 -0.39 -0.80
C THR A 118 25.91 1.10 -0.69
N MET A 119 24.92 1.90 -1.10
CA MET A 119 25.05 3.36 -1.20
C MET A 119 24.21 4.10 -0.17
N LEU A 120 23.15 3.50 0.35
CA LEU A 120 22.26 4.12 1.33
C LEU A 120 22.46 3.49 2.71
N PRO A 121 22.33 4.29 3.79
CA PRO A 121 22.55 3.78 5.14
C PRO A 121 21.48 2.80 5.62
N ARG A 122 20.31 2.74 4.94
CA ARG A 122 19.20 1.85 5.31
C ARG A 122 18.47 1.36 4.07
N ASP A 123 17.98 0.14 4.13
CA ASP A 123 17.13 -0.43 3.10
C ASP A 123 15.65 -0.01 3.27
N VAL A 124 14.78 -0.46 2.35
CA VAL A 124 13.35 -0.14 2.37
C VAL A 124 12.68 -0.64 3.65
N SER A 125 13.01 -1.82 4.12
CA SER A 125 12.40 -2.39 5.33
C SER A 125 12.66 -1.53 6.56
N ALA A 126 13.87 -0.97 6.69
CA ALA A 126 14.24 -0.10 7.80
C ALA A 126 13.55 1.25 7.74
N THR A 127 13.21 1.75 6.54
CA THR A 127 12.52 3.05 6.38
C THR A 127 11.01 2.95 6.60
N LEU A 128 10.43 1.75 6.57
CA LEU A 128 9.00 1.52 6.71
C LEU A 128 8.61 0.85 8.04
N THR A 129 9.46 0.98 9.05
CA THR A 129 9.23 0.38 10.39
C THR A 129 8.05 0.98 11.14
N GLU A 130 7.56 2.17 10.76
CA GLU A 130 6.37 2.77 11.36
C GLU A 130 5.13 1.88 11.30
N PHE A 131 5.04 0.99 10.31
CA PHE A 131 3.90 0.06 10.20
C PHE A 131 3.88 -1.00 11.30
N GLU A 132 5.01 -1.31 11.92
CA GLU A 132 5.06 -2.18 13.08
C GLU A 132 4.28 -1.56 14.24
N ASN A 133 4.44 -0.27 14.48
CA ASN A 133 3.69 0.46 15.50
C ASN A 133 2.21 0.58 15.12
N THR A 134 1.90 0.89 13.88
CA THR A 134 0.52 0.99 13.41
C THR A 134 -0.21 -0.33 13.59
N ALA A 135 0.39 -1.45 13.17
CA ALA A 135 -0.19 -2.78 13.32
C ALA A 135 -0.41 -3.14 14.79
N ALA A 136 0.58 -2.94 15.64
CA ALA A 136 0.48 -3.23 17.06
C ALA A 136 -0.59 -2.40 17.75
N PHE A 137 -0.66 -1.11 17.45
CA PHE A 137 -1.61 -0.18 18.07
C PHE A 137 -3.06 -0.44 17.66
N THR A 138 -3.29 -0.89 16.43
CA THR A 138 -4.63 -1.21 15.92
C THR A 138 -5.04 -2.66 16.10
N GLY A 139 -4.14 -3.52 16.59
CA GLY A 139 -4.41 -4.93 16.81
C GLY A 139 -4.45 -5.77 15.53
N MET A 140 -3.80 -5.31 14.47
CA MET A 140 -3.67 -6.05 13.20
C MET A 140 -2.39 -6.88 13.20
N PRO A 141 -2.45 -8.21 12.98
CA PRO A 141 -1.26 -9.00 12.68
C PRO A 141 -0.56 -8.47 11.43
N LEU A 142 0.73 -8.14 11.54
CA LEU A 142 1.54 -7.67 10.41
C LEU A 142 2.16 -8.86 9.70
N GLU A 143 1.83 -9.03 8.42
CA GLU A 143 2.37 -10.08 7.58
C GLU A 143 3.76 -9.69 7.05
N GLU A 144 4.50 -10.65 6.50
CA GLU A 144 5.78 -10.42 5.86
C GLU A 144 5.61 -9.44 4.68
N PRO A 145 6.31 -8.29 4.67
CA PRO A 145 6.13 -7.29 3.63
C PRO A 145 6.67 -7.75 2.28
N LEU A 146 6.08 -7.22 1.22
CA LEU A 146 6.52 -7.43 -0.16
C LEU A 146 7.17 -6.15 -0.70
N TYR A 147 8.42 -6.27 -1.16
CA TYR A 147 9.15 -5.17 -1.76
C TYR A 147 9.61 -5.52 -3.17
N SER A 148 9.48 -4.58 -4.11
CA SER A 148 10.06 -4.67 -5.45
C SER A 148 10.93 -3.45 -5.73
N TYR A 149 12.11 -3.68 -6.27
CA TYR A 149 13.12 -2.66 -6.54
C TYR A 149 13.26 -2.43 -8.05
N GLY A 150 13.90 -1.32 -8.43
CA GLY A 150 14.18 -1.00 -9.83
C GLY A 150 12.94 -0.67 -10.66
N THR A 151 11.89 -0.19 -10.02
CA THR A 151 10.57 -0.01 -10.65
C THR A 151 10.45 1.28 -11.46
N THR A 152 11.36 2.25 -11.31
CA THR A 152 11.44 3.39 -12.22
C THR A 152 12.01 2.99 -13.58
N GLY A 153 12.87 1.98 -13.58
CA GLY A 153 13.44 1.44 -14.81
C GLY A 153 14.21 2.46 -15.64
N ASP A 154 14.51 2.07 -16.87
CA ASP A 154 14.97 2.97 -17.92
C ASP A 154 13.76 3.79 -18.38
N PRO A 155 13.81 5.13 -18.37
CA PRO A 155 12.72 5.98 -18.88
C PRO A 155 12.33 5.63 -20.34
N ASP A 156 13.29 5.14 -21.10
CA ASP A 156 13.09 4.74 -22.50
C ASP A 156 12.52 3.31 -22.65
N ASN A 157 12.49 2.53 -21.55
CA ASN A 157 11.97 1.16 -21.56
C ASN A 157 11.16 0.82 -20.29
N PRO A 158 9.91 1.27 -20.20
CA PRO A 158 9.06 1.02 -19.05
C PRO A 158 8.65 -0.46 -18.89
N ALA A 159 8.93 -1.31 -19.88
CA ALA A 159 8.55 -2.73 -19.84
C ALA A 159 9.23 -3.49 -18.70
N VAL A 160 10.44 -3.11 -18.30
CA VAL A 160 11.17 -3.73 -17.18
C VAL A 160 10.43 -3.47 -15.86
N ALA A 161 10.03 -2.23 -15.60
CA ALA A 161 9.27 -1.89 -14.39
C ALA A 161 7.90 -2.59 -14.35
N ARG A 162 7.25 -2.72 -15.51
CA ARG A 162 5.99 -3.47 -15.64
C ARG A 162 6.19 -4.94 -15.32
N ALA A 163 7.22 -5.58 -15.85
CA ALA A 163 7.51 -7.00 -15.59
C ALA A 163 7.78 -7.26 -14.10
N ILE A 164 8.51 -6.38 -13.43
CA ILE A 164 8.74 -6.44 -11.98
C ILE A 164 7.41 -6.35 -11.23
N GLY A 165 6.53 -5.43 -11.63
CA GLY A 165 5.21 -5.29 -11.03
C GLY A 165 4.34 -6.52 -11.23
N GLU A 166 4.33 -7.12 -12.41
CA GLU A 166 3.60 -8.36 -12.70
C GLU A 166 4.09 -9.52 -11.82
N ASP A 167 5.40 -9.65 -11.63
CA ASP A 167 5.98 -10.68 -10.75
C ASP A 167 5.60 -10.43 -9.28
N HIS A 168 5.68 -9.19 -8.81
CA HIS A 168 5.29 -8.80 -7.45
C HIS A 168 3.80 -9.12 -7.18
N GLY A 169 2.92 -8.92 -8.16
CA GLY A 169 1.47 -9.16 -8.04
C GLY A 169 1.05 -10.63 -8.02
N LYS A 170 1.96 -11.54 -8.29
CA LYS A 170 1.70 -12.98 -8.18
C LYS A 170 1.73 -13.45 -6.73
#